data_679ea116e9b845e7bb068b379078ba20
#
_entry.id   679ea116e9b845e7bb068b379078ba20
#
_cell.length_a   1.000
_cell.length_b   1.000
_cell.length_c   1.000
_cell.angle_alpha   90.00
_cell.angle_beta   90.00
_cell.angle_gamma   90.00
#
_symmetry.space_group_name_H-M   'P 1'
#
loop_
_entity.id
_entity.type
_entity.pdbx_description
1 polymer ?
#
loop_
_entity_poly.entity_id
_entity_poly.type
_entity_poly.pdbx_seq_one_letter_code
_entity_poly.pdbx_strand_id
1 'polypeptide(L)'
;MSDPFQFADDLGPAAIVHVYNPALGLKAVVAVDNVAIGPAIGGIRMAPDVSAEEAFRLARAMTLKNAAAGLAHGGGKSVIEQLGAGLDFKRM
;
A
#
# COMPACT_ATOMS: atom_id res chain seq x y z
N MET A 1 -18.39 4.84 -11.32
CA MET A 1 -17.49 3.72 -11.02
C MET A 1 -16.05 4.15 -11.20
N SER A 2 -15.19 3.85 -10.26
CA SER A 2 -13.79 4.25 -10.37
C SER A 2 -13.02 3.36 -11.34
N ASP A 3 -12.11 3.97 -12.06
CA ASP A 3 -11.20 3.28 -12.93
C ASP A 3 -10.12 2.60 -12.06
N PRO A 4 -9.91 1.28 -12.16
CA PRO A 4 -8.87 0.62 -11.38
C PRO A 4 -7.46 1.10 -11.73
N PHE A 5 -7.26 1.73 -12.87
CA PHE A 5 -5.98 2.28 -13.31
C PHE A 5 -5.89 3.80 -13.13
N GLN A 6 -6.75 4.39 -12.30
CA GLN A 6 -6.83 5.85 -12.17
C GLN A 6 -5.54 6.49 -11.66
N PHE A 7 -4.70 5.74 -10.95
CA PHE A 7 -3.43 6.26 -10.43
C PHE A 7 -2.24 5.96 -11.33
N ALA A 8 -2.45 5.27 -12.45
CA ALA A 8 -1.36 4.84 -13.30
C ALA A 8 -0.70 6.01 -14.02
N ASP A 9 0.64 6.02 -13.99
CA ASP A 9 1.47 6.96 -14.72
C ASP A 9 2.78 6.27 -15.15
N ASP A 10 3.77 7.02 -15.58
CA ASP A 10 5.02 6.44 -16.08
C ASP A 10 5.83 5.70 -15.01
N LEU A 11 5.61 6.01 -13.74
CA LEU A 11 6.33 5.37 -12.63
C LEU A 11 5.64 4.13 -12.09
N GLY A 12 4.35 4.06 -12.20
CA GLY A 12 3.54 2.98 -11.64
C GLY A 12 2.12 3.43 -11.34
N PRO A 13 1.43 2.82 -10.41
CA PRO A 13 1.87 1.73 -9.55
C PRO A 13 1.94 0.39 -10.29
N ALA A 14 2.87 -0.47 -9.87
CA ALA A 14 3.00 -1.80 -10.44
C ALA A 14 1.84 -2.70 -10.03
N ALA A 15 1.36 -2.57 -8.81
CA ALA A 15 0.23 -3.35 -8.32
C ALA A 15 -0.48 -2.64 -7.18
N ILE A 16 -1.80 -2.78 -7.13
CA ILE A 16 -2.60 -2.42 -5.98
C ILE A 16 -3.44 -3.64 -5.64
N VAL A 17 -3.26 -4.18 -4.44
CA VAL A 17 -3.91 -5.41 -4.01
C VAL A 17 -4.87 -5.10 -2.87
N HIS A 18 -6.13 -5.49 -3.04
CA HIS A 18 -7.13 -5.39 -1.99
C HIS A 18 -7.22 -6.74 -1.29
N VAL A 19 -7.08 -6.72 0.03
CA VAL A 19 -7.15 -7.92 0.86
C VAL A 19 -8.39 -7.82 1.74
N TYR A 20 -9.22 -8.86 1.69
CA TYR A 20 -10.42 -8.91 2.50
C TYR A 20 -10.58 -10.31 3.09
N ASN A 21 -10.72 -10.38 4.40
CA ASN A 21 -10.98 -11.63 5.10
C ASN A 21 -12.14 -11.40 6.07
N PRO A 22 -13.36 -11.85 5.73
CA PRO A 22 -14.52 -11.60 6.57
C PRO A 22 -14.47 -12.31 7.93
N ALA A 23 -13.78 -13.45 8.01
CA ALA A 23 -13.65 -14.18 9.28
C ALA A 23 -12.84 -13.39 10.30
N LEU A 24 -11.87 -12.58 9.84
CA LEU A 24 -11.04 -11.74 10.70
C LEU A 24 -11.51 -10.29 10.73
N GLY A 25 -12.48 -9.91 9.90
CA GLY A 25 -12.85 -8.52 9.72
C GLY A 25 -11.72 -7.71 9.09
N LEU A 26 -10.83 -8.35 8.37
CA LEU A 26 -9.64 -7.70 7.81
C LEU A 26 -9.98 -7.03 6.48
N LYS A 27 -9.64 -5.74 6.40
CA LYS A 27 -9.64 -4.97 5.14
C LYS A 27 -8.29 -4.29 5.04
N ALA A 28 -7.60 -4.51 3.93
CA ALA A 28 -6.30 -3.90 3.72
C ALA A 28 -6.09 -3.59 2.24
N VAL A 29 -5.24 -2.61 1.98
CA VAL A 29 -4.79 -2.29 0.63
C VAL A 29 -3.27 -2.26 0.64
N VAL A 30 -2.66 -3.00 -0.28
CA VAL A 30 -1.22 -3.03 -0.48
C VAL A 30 -0.93 -2.38 -1.82
N ALA A 31 -0.14 -1.31 -1.81
CA ALA A 31 0.30 -0.65 -3.03
C ALA A 31 1.80 -0.91 -3.23
N VAL A 32 2.15 -1.41 -4.41
CA VAL A 32 3.53 -1.56 -4.86
C VAL A 32 3.70 -0.58 -5.99
N ASP A 33 4.47 0.50 -5.77
CA ASP A 33 4.53 1.57 -6.75
C ASP A 33 5.53 1.28 -7.86
N ASN A 34 6.82 1.36 -7.58
CA ASN A 34 7.83 1.22 -8.60
C ASN A 34 8.84 0.15 -8.20
N VAL A 35 9.17 -0.74 -9.14
CA VAL A 35 10.13 -1.82 -8.90
C VAL A 35 11.24 -1.83 -9.95
N ALA A 36 11.40 -0.74 -10.71
CA ALA A 36 12.35 -0.68 -11.82
C ALA A 36 13.80 -0.80 -11.37
N ILE A 37 14.15 -0.24 -10.21
CA ILE A 37 15.52 -0.25 -9.70
C ILE A 37 15.74 -1.27 -8.57
N GLY A 38 14.68 -1.97 -8.16
CA GLY A 38 14.79 -2.98 -7.11
C GLY A 38 13.45 -3.24 -6.43
N PRO A 39 13.43 -4.16 -5.46
CA PRO A 39 12.20 -4.48 -4.74
C PRO A 39 11.62 -3.25 -4.04
N ALA A 40 10.29 -3.17 -4.00
CA ALA A 40 9.61 -2.11 -3.29
C ALA A 40 9.72 -2.35 -1.78
N ILE A 41 10.05 -1.29 -1.04
CA ILE A 41 10.05 -1.31 0.42
C ILE A 41 9.16 -0.21 0.95
N GLY A 42 8.56 -0.46 2.11
CA GLY A 42 7.68 0.49 2.78
C GLY A 42 7.19 -0.11 4.08
N GLY A 43 6.27 0.60 4.72
CA GLY A 43 5.76 0.21 6.02
C GLY A 43 4.31 -0.27 5.98
N ILE A 44 3.78 -0.51 7.16
CA ILE A 44 2.39 -0.84 7.38
C ILE A 44 1.78 0.27 8.22
N ARG A 45 0.62 0.77 7.82
CA ARG A 45 -0.12 1.76 8.58
C ARG A 45 -1.50 1.22 8.94
N MET A 46 -1.91 1.39 10.18
CA MET A 46 -3.30 1.20 10.58
C MET A 46 -4.04 2.53 10.52
N ALA A 47 -5.25 2.49 10.00
CA ALA A 47 -6.09 3.68 9.87
C ALA A 47 -7.54 3.32 10.16
N PRO A 48 -8.39 4.32 10.53
CA PRO A 48 -9.82 4.07 10.74
C PRO A 48 -10.54 3.55 9.51
N ASP A 49 -10.00 3.88 8.33
CA ASP A 49 -10.50 3.41 7.04
C ASP A 49 -9.32 3.14 6.12
N VAL A 50 -9.57 2.44 5.03
CA VAL A 50 -8.55 2.17 4.01
C VAL A 50 -9.04 2.67 2.67
N SER A 51 -8.09 3.19 1.88
CA SER A 51 -8.35 3.54 0.49
C SER A 51 -7.14 3.21 -0.37
N ALA A 52 -7.40 2.86 -1.62
CA ALA A 52 -6.33 2.63 -2.60
C ALA A 52 -5.55 3.93 -2.85
N GLU A 53 -6.24 5.07 -2.84
CA GLU A 53 -5.58 6.37 -3.03
C GLU A 53 -4.55 6.64 -1.95
N GLU A 54 -4.89 6.43 -0.69
CA GLU A 54 -3.94 6.64 0.42
C GLU A 54 -2.76 5.70 0.31
N ALA A 55 -3.01 4.41 0.08
CA ALA A 55 -1.95 3.42 -0.07
C ALA A 55 -1.02 3.78 -1.22
N PHE A 56 -1.57 4.18 -2.37
CA PHE A 56 -0.79 4.61 -3.52
C PHE A 56 0.05 5.85 -3.20
N ARG A 57 -0.54 6.88 -2.61
CA ARG A 57 0.19 8.13 -2.31
C ARG A 57 1.36 7.88 -1.37
N LEU A 58 1.16 7.04 -0.36
CA LEU A 58 2.23 6.69 0.57
C LEU A 58 3.31 5.84 -0.10
N ALA A 59 2.92 4.90 -0.97
CA ALA A 59 3.87 4.10 -1.74
C ALA A 59 4.70 4.98 -2.69
N ARG A 60 4.06 5.93 -3.38
CA ARG A 60 4.76 6.86 -4.26
C ARG A 60 5.72 7.75 -3.49
N ALA A 61 5.34 8.21 -2.31
CA ALA A 61 6.24 8.98 -1.45
C ALA A 61 7.49 8.17 -1.09
N MET A 62 7.33 6.87 -0.83
CA MET A 62 8.47 5.97 -0.57
C MET A 62 9.35 5.78 -1.81
N THR A 63 8.75 5.65 -2.99
CA THR A 63 9.51 5.58 -4.25
C THR A 63 10.43 6.80 -4.39
N LEU A 64 9.88 7.99 -4.17
CA LEU A 64 10.63 9.24 -4.31
C LEU A 64 11.70 9.39 -3.22
N LYS A 65 11.38 9.02 -1.99
CA LYS A 65 12.35 9.06 -0.88
C LYS A 65 13.51 8.12 -1.12
N ASN A 66 13.22 6.90 -1.55
CA ASN A 66 14.26 5.90 -1.81
C ASN A 66 15.15 6.33 -2.96
N ALA A 67 14.58 6.91 -4.02
CA ALA A 67 15.34 7.45 -5.14
C ALA A 67 16.23 8.62 -4.70
N ALA A 68 15.70 9.54 -3.91
CA ALA A 68 16.45 10.69 -3.41
C ALA A 68 17.60 10.27 -2.50
N ALA A 69 17.45 9.18 -1.77
CA ALA A 69 18.48 8.62 -0.91
C ALA A 69 19.49 7.75 -1.66
N GLY A 70 19.30 7.52 -2.96
CA GLY A 70 20.17 6.68 -3.76
C GLY A 70 20.03 5.19 -3.47
N LEU A 71 18.90 4.77 -2.88
CA LEU A 71 18.66 3.37 -2.58
C LEU A 71 18.13 2.65 -3.82
N ALA A 72 18.55 1.39 -3.99
CA ALA A 72 18.12 0.55 -5.10
C ALA A 72 16.80 -0.14 -4.77
N HIS A 73 15.79 0.64 -4.37
CA HIS A 73 14.46 0.16 -4.00
C HIS A 73 13.39 1.11 -4.50
N GLY A 74 12.25 0.54 -4.89
CA GLY A 74 11.04 1.31 -5.11
C GLY A 74 10.23 1.46 -3.83
N GLY A 75 9.03 2.00 -3.93
CA GLY A 75 8.14 2.24 -2.80
C GLY A 75 6.97 1.30 -2.73
N GLY A 76 6.64 0.86 -1.52
CA GLY A 76 5.45 0.08 -1.24
C GLY A 76 4.81 0.56 0.05
N LYS A 77 3.52 0.26 0.22
CA LYS A 77 2.81 0.59 1.43
C LYS A 77 1.61 -0.33 1.62
N SER A 78 1.42 -0.76 2.86
CA SER A 78 0.22 -1.50 3.26
C SER A 78 -0.57 -0.63 4.23
N VAL A 79 -1.87 -0.48 3.97
CA VAL A 79 -2.77 0.22 4.88
C VAL A 79 -3.84 -0.77 5.34
N ILE A 80 -3.98 -0.93 6.65
CA ILE A 80 -4.92 -1.87 7.25
C ILE A 80 -5.98 -1.09 8.00
N GLU A 81 -7.26 -1.40 7.72
CA GLU A 81 -8.36 -0.77 8.43
C GLU A 81 -8.42 -1.26 9.87
N GLN A 82 -8.46 -0.31 10.79
CA GLN A 82 -8.61 -0.60 12.21
C GLN A 82 -10.10 -0.74 12.53
N LEU A 83 -10.50 -1.96 12.87
CA LEU A 83 -11.91 -2.29 13.15
C LEU A 83 -12.18 -2.34 14.66
N GLY A 84 -11.78 -1.30 15.38
CA GLY A 84 -12.02 -1.20 16.80
C GLY A 84 -11.35 -2.35 17.56
N ALA A 85 -12.06 -2.91 18.53
CA ALA A 85 -11.53 -4.00 19.36
C ALA A 85 -11.59 -5.36 18.68
N GLY A 86 -12.15 -5.45 17.47
CA GLY A 86 -12.32 -6.72 16.78
C GLY A 86 -11.09 -7.25 16.08
N LEU A 87 -10.10 -6.40 15.80
CA LEU A 87 -8.93 -6.80 15.05
C LEU A 87 -7.80 -7.19 16.01
N ASP A 88 -7.31 -8.42 15.89
CA ASP A 88 -6.22 -8.95 16.69
C ASP A 88 -5.09 -9.39 15.76
N PHE A 89 -4.00 -8.66 15.75
CA PHE A 89 -2.83 -8.96 14.93
C PHE A 89 -2.21 -10.31 15.23
N LYS A 90 -2.31 -10.79 16.45
CA LYS A 90 -1.72 -12.08 16.81
C LYS A 90 -2.42 -13.25 16.16
N ARG A 91 -3.63 -13.02 15.64
CA ARG A 91 -4.41 -14.05 14.94
C ARG A 91 -4.23 -14.00 13.43
N MET A 92 -3.54 -13.02 12.93
CA MET A 92 -3.37 -12.81 11.49
C MET A 92 -2.16 -13.58 10.93
#